data_6848c72f82a704d666448c4d17525ff3
#
_entry.id   6848c72f82a704d666448c4d17525ff3
#
_cell.length_a   1.000
_cell.length_b   1.000
_cell.length_c   1.000
_cell.angle_alpha   90.00
_cell.angle_beta   90.00
_cell.angle_gamma   90.00
#
_symmetry.space_group_name_H-M   'P 1'
#
loop_
_entity.id
_entity.type
_entity.pdbx_description
1 polymer ?
#
loop_
_entity_poly.entity_id
_entity_poly.type
_entity_poly.pdbx_seq_one_letter_code
_entity_poly.pdbx_strand_id
1 'polypeptide(L)'
;MIDQSGAPYTIEFNCRFGDPETQPIMSRLNSDLSDLVEAAIDGKLDSVTAEWNPQTAVGVVLAAQNYPETPKKGDVISGLDLSLIHI
;
A
#
# COMPACT_ATOMS: atom_id res chain seq x y z
N MET A 1 0.08 9.01 -14.53
CA MET A 1 -0.35 8.56 -15.89
C MET A 1 0.83 8.71 -16.82
N ILE A 2 0.98 7.81 -17.79
CA ILE A 2 2.04 7.90 -18.81
C ILE A 2 1.36 8.18 -20.13
N ASP A 3 1.83 9.18 -20.86
CA ASP A 3 1.32 9.51 -22.19
C ASP A 3 1.88 8.61 -23.29
N GLN A 4 1.46 8.85 -24.54
CA GLN A 4 1.91 8.05 -25.69
C GLN A 4 3.40 8.19 -26.00
N SER A 5 4.06 9.25 -25.53
CA SER A 5 5.50 9.47 -25.67
C SER A 5 6.32 8.79 -24.57
N GLY A 6 5.67 8.23 -23.56
CA GLY A 6 6.29 7.65 -22.37
C GLY A 6 6.56 8.67 -21.24
N ALA A 7 6.10 9.92 -21.38
CA ALA A 7 6.28 10.93 -20.36
C ALA A 7 5.34 10.71 -19.17
N PRO A 8 5.85 10.77 -17.91
CA PRO A 8 5.00 10.66 -16.74
C PRO A 8 4.32 11.98 -16.41
N TYR A 9 3.04 11.92 -16.12
CA TYR A 9 2.23 13.04 -15.65
C TYR A 9 1.66 12.75 -14.26
N THR A 10 1.86 13.66 -13.32
CA THR A 10 1.24 13.62 -12.01
C THR A 10 -0.25 13.94 -12.16
N ILE A 11 -1.10 13.06 -11.61
CA ILE A 11 -2.56 13.26 -11.60
C ILE A 11 -2.98 13.91 -10.28
N GLU A 12 -2.46 13.38 -9.16
CA GLU A 12 -2.75 13.88 -7.82
C GLU A 12 -1.62 13.49 -6.86
N PHE A 13 -1.60 14.14 -5.70
CA PHE A 13 -0.78 13.77 -4.56
C PHE A 13 -1.68 13.24 -3.44
N ASN A 14 -1.45 12.01 -3.01
CA ASN A 14 -2.08 11.49 -1.81
C ASN A 14 -1.31 12.00 -0.58
N CYS A 15 -1.91 12.91 0.18
CA CYS A 15 -1.31 13.43 1.42
C CYS A 15 -1.58 12.50 2.63
N ARG A 16 -1.78 11.24 2.39
CA ARG A 16 -2.02 10.14 3.34
C ARG A 16 -1.64 8.83 2.67
N PHE A 17 -1.62 7.73 3.43
CA PHE A 17 -1.44 6.42 2.82
C PHE A 17 -2.58 6.10 1.84
N GLY A 18 -2.23 5.58 0.67
CA GLY A 18 -3.19 5.20 -0.36
C GLY A 18 -3.88 3.87 -0.05
N ASP A 19 -5.03 3.68 -0.64
CA ASP A 19 -5.76 2.42 -0.68
C ASP A 19 -5.83 1.96 -2.15
N PRO A 20 -5.29 0.80 -2.52
CA PRO A 20 -4.80 -0.30 -1.66
C PRO A 20 -3.28 -0.33 -1.40
N GLU A 21 -2.53 0.72 -1.70
CA GLU A 21 -1.06 0.71 -1.68
C GLU A 21 -0.47 0.52 -0.29
N THR A 22 -1.20 0.85 0.77
CA THR A 22 -0.70 0.80 2.15
C THR A 22 -0.22 -0.60 2.53
N GLN A 23 -0.97 -1.64 2.21
CA GLN A 23 -0.61 -3.01 2.57
C GLN A 23 0.73 -3.46 1.96
N PRO A 24 0.94 -3.38 0.64
CA PRO A 24 2.22 -3.77 0.06
C PRO A 24 3.39 -2.87 0.48
N ILE A 25 3.15 -1.60 0.77
CA ILE A 25 4.18 -0.70 1.29
C ILE A 25 4.59 -1.15 2.70
N MET A 26 3.62 -1.32 3.60
CA MET A 26 3.89 -1.70 4.99
C MET A 26 4.50 -3.09 5.11
N SER A 27 4.13 -4.04 4.24
CA SER A 27 4.71 -5.38 4.25
C SER A 27 6.20 -5.41 3.87
N ARG A 28 6.70 -4.35 3.25
CA ARG A 28 8.10 -4.20 2.87
C ARG A 28 8.91 -3.34 3.83
N LEU A 29 8.28 -2.56 4.68
CA LEU A 29 8.98 -1.70 5.63
C LEU A 29 9.55 -2.55 6.78
N ASN A 30 10.87 -2.55 6.92
CA ASN A 30 11.58 -3.22 8.02
C ASN A 30 11.86 -2.29 9.20
N SER A 31 11.89 -0.98 8.95
CA SER A 31 12.02 0.02 10.02
C SER A 31 10.71 0.15 10.79
N ASP A 32 10.80 0.58 12.06
CA ASP A 32 9.62 0.98 12.80
C ASP A 32 9.05 2.27 12.21
N LEU A 33 7.78 2.23 11.83
CA LEU A 33 7.09 3.39 11.27
C LEU A 33 6.98 4.53 12.30
N SER A 34 6.84 4.20 13.59
CA SER A 34 6.74 5.20 14.66
C SER A 34 8.01 6.04 14.75
N ASP A 35 9.18 5.40 14.66
CA ASP A 35 10.47 6.09 14.70
C ASP A 35 10.62 7.06 13.51
N LEU A 36 10.18 6.63 12.32
CA LEU A 36 10.19 7.49 11.13
C LEU A 36 9.25 8.68 11.26
N VAL A 37 8.05 8.46 11.83
CA VAL A 37 7.06 9.52 12.07
C VAL A 37 7.58 10.50 13.12
N GLU A 38 8.15 10.03 14.22
CA GLU A 38 8.73 10.89 15.26
C GLU A 38 9.88 11.72 14.69
N ALA A 39 10.76 11.12 13.91
CA ALA A 39 11.84 11.84 13.24
C ALA A 39 11.31 12.92 12.27
N ALA A 40 10.21 12.65 11.58
CA ALA A 40 9.55 13.63 10.70
C ALA A 40 8.97 14.81 11.50
N ILE A 41 8.29 14.54 12.62
CA ILE A 41 7.73 15.57 13.52
C ILE A 41 8.84 16.44 14.11
N ASP A 42 9.94 15.82 14.50
CA ASP A 42 11.12 16.51 15.07
C ASP A 42 11.96 17.26 14.03
N GLY A 43 11.66 17.17 12.74
CA GLY A 43 12.44 17.75 11.66
C GLY A 43 13.82 17.09 11.49
N LYS A 44 13.94 15.81 11.82
CA LYS A 44 15.18 15.01 11.79
C LYS A 44 15.14 13.87 10.77
N LEU A 45 14.25 13.92 9.79
CA LEU A 45 14.05 12.83 8.84
C LEU A 45 15.30 12.54 7.99
N ASP A 46 16.16 13.53 7.79
CA ASP A 46 17.45 13.41 7.11
C ASP A 46 18.51 12.62 7.89
N SER A 47 18.29 12.42 9.20
CA SER A 47 19.19 11.65 10.08
C SER A 47 18.77 10.18 10.24
N VAL A 48 17.65 9.77 9.68
CA VAL A 48 17.15 8.38 9.74
C VAL A 48 17.04 7.79 8.35
N THR A 49 17.16 6.47 8.27
CA THR A 49 17.01 5.74 6.99
C THR A 49 15.90 4.73 7.12
N ALA A 50 14.96 4.76 6.19
CA ALA A 50 13.96 3.72 6.11
C ALA A 50 14.56 2.48 5.44
N GLU A 51 14.53 1.36 6.14
CA GLU A 51 14.99 0.07 5.64
C GLU A 51 13.83 -0.69 5.00
N TRP A 52 14.08 -1.27 3.84
CA TRP A 52 13.07 -1.95 3.05
C TRP A 52 13.47 -3.38 2.74
N ASN A 53 12.52 -4.30 2.87
CA ASN A 53 12.68 -5.65 2.34
C ASN A 53 12.87 -5.57 0.82
N PRO A 54 13.92 -6.20 0.24
CA PRO A 54 14.18 -6.19 -1.20
C PRO A 54 13.16 -6.99 -2.01
N GLN A 55 12.38 -7.86 -1.38
CA GLN A 55 11.36 -8.66 -2.06
C GLN A 55 10.22 -7.79 -2.57
N THR A 56 9.62 -8.21 -3.68
CA THR A 56 8.42 -7.57 -4.22
C THR A 56 7.21 -7.93 -3.38
N ALA A 57 6.38 -6.95 -3.05
CA ALA A 57 5.06 -7.16 -2.46
C ALA A 57 3.98 -6.88 -3.51
N VAL A 58 2.97 -7.73 -3.56
CA VAL A 58 1.81 -7.58 -4.44
C VAL A 58 0.56 -7.65 -3.59
N GLY A 59 -0.28 -6.61 -3.69
CA GLY A 59 -1.61 -6.59 -3.11
C GLY A 59 -2.66 -6.78 -4.21
N VAL A 60 -3.63 -7.67 -3.97
CA VAL A 60 -4.78 -7.87 -4.85
C VAL A 60 -6.06 -7.65 -4.06
N VAL A 61 -6.87 -6.70 -4.50
CA VAL A 61 -8.16 -6.41 -3.87
C VAL A 61 -9.25 -7.28 -4.49
N LEU A 62 -9.91 -8.06 -3.65
CA LEU A 62 -11.13 -8.77 -4.02
C LEU A 62 -12.32 -7.92 -3.58
N ALA A 63 -13.12 -7.48 -4.54
CA ALA A 63 -14.28 -6.65 -4.28
C ALA A 63 -15.58 -7.43 -4.46
N ALA A 64 -16.60 -7.06 -3.66
CA ALA A 64 -17.96 -7.59 -3.83
C ALA A 64 -18.56 -7.17 -5.18
N GLN A 65 -19.52 -7.96 -5.66
CA GLN A 65 -20.25 -7.63 -6.88
C GLN A 65 -20.86 -6.22 -6.79
N ASN A 66 -20.81 -5.48 -7.87
CA ASN A 66 -21.27 -4.10 -8.05
C ASN A 66 -20.41 -3.02 -7.36
N TYR A 67 -19.27 -3.37 -6.74
CA TYR A 67 -18.34 -2.34 -6.28
C TYR A 67 -17.84 -1.49 -7.48
N PRO A 68 -17.73 -0.16 -7.40
CA PRO A 68 -17.83 0.69 -6.19
C PRO A 68 -19.24 1.26 -5.94
N GLU A 69 -20.25 0.94 -6.72
CA GLU A 69 -21.60 1.54 -6.59
C GLU A 69 -22.34 1.05 -5.35
N THR A 70 -23.25 0.08 -5.50
CA THR A 70 -23.96 -0.55 -4.36
C THR A 70 -23.48 -1.98 -4.21
N PRO A 71 -22.46 -2.26 -3.38
CA PRO A 71 -21.90 -3.59 -3.28
C PRO A 71 -22.90 -4.58 -2.70
N LYS A 72 -22.93 -5.77 -3.28
CA LYS A 72 -23.68 -6.90 -2.73
C LYS A 72 -23.09 -7.27 -1.36
N LYS A 73 -23.96 -7.40 -0.36
CA LYS A 73 -23.58 -7.75 1.01
C LYS A 73 -23.89 -9.21 1.32
N GLY A 74 -23.14 -9.79 2.25
CA GLY A 74 -23.44 -11.12 2.81
C GLY A 74 -22.81 -12.28 2.04
N ASP A 75 -21.94 -12.04 1.09
CA ASP A 75 -21.14 -13.10 0.47
C ASP A 75 -20.19 -13.72 1.50
N VAL A 76 -20.12 -15.05 1.51
CA VAL A 76 -19.24 -15.78 2.44
C VAL A 76 -17.80 -15.67 1.96
N ILE A 77 -16.93 -15.24 2.86
CA ILE A 77 -15.48 -15.22 2.61
C ILE A 77 -14.92 -16.58 3.00
N SER A 78 -14.20 -17.22 2.08
CA SER A 78 -13.53 -18.51 2.29
C SER A 78 -12.11 -18.47 1.79
N GLY A 79 -11.29 -19.46 2.16
CA GLY A 79 -9.90 -19.54 1.71
C GLY A 79 -8.95 -18.58 2.43
N LEU A 80 -9.30 -18.10 3.62
CA LEU A 80 -8.44 -17.21 4.41
C LEU A 80 -7.10 -17.87 4.77
N ASP A 81 -7.11 -19.20 4.94
CA ASP A 81 -5.90 -19.97 5.22
C ASP A 81 -4.90 -19.93 4.05
N LEU A 82 -5.40 -19.71 2.82
CA LEU A 82 -4.57 -19.60 1.63
C LEU A 82 -3.83 -18.24 1.56
N SER A 83 -4.31 -17.23 2.25
CA SER A 83 -3.68 -15.91 2.30
C SER A 83 -2.33 -15.90 3.03
N LEU A 84 -2.02 -16.98 3.76
CA LEU A 84 -0.76 -17.18 4.47
C LEU A 84 0.28 -17.94 3.62
N ILE A 85 -0.04 -18.28 2.39
CA ILE A 85 0.91 -18.96 1.49
C ILE A 85 1.89 -17.91 0.97
N HIS A 86 3.11 -17.96 1.48
CA HIS A 86 4.22 -17.25 0.88
C HIS A 86 4.71 -18.06 -0.33
N ILE A 87 4.53 -17.47 -1.48
CA ILE A 87 5.06 -18.01 -2.74
C ILE A 87 6.51 -17.59 -2.88
#